data_ddc9bb578697e88c5222f40fc85d9a33
#
_entry.id   ddc9bb578697e88c5222f40fc85d9a33
#
_cell.length_a   1.000
_cell.length_b   1.000
_cell.length_c   1.000
_cell.angle_alpha   90.00
_cell.angle_beta   90.00
_cell.angle_gamma   90.00
#
_symmetry.space_group_name_H-M   'P 1'
#
loop_
_entity.id
_entity.type
_entity.pdbx_description
1 polymer ?
#
loop_
_entity_poly.entity_id
_entity_poly.type
_entity_poly.pdbx_seq_one_letter_code
_entity_poly.pdbx_strand_id
1 'polypeptide(L)'
;MASDPATDYQVDVAPAMSRRGGEERPAAGLGPWRLGLRRLRRNKVAIAFGIVFLLLVGSAIAAPLWANHVAHTTPFENHLSDTIEQDGETVNVVSFDGVPIGPTYQAEFFLGADPNGRDVMVRLLYGARNSLMIGVAAALITTLLSIVLGLVAGYFRGWVDGVISRAFDVMWSFPVIILGVALGVSLQLGGLQLGPINIAGDSLLIPTLVIGLVYVPYMARPLRGQVLSMREKEFVEAARAQGAGPLRIMFSEILPNLASTILVFSTLLVANAVLLEAALSFLGAGVRPPEPSWGNIIREGVNRVSTAPHIAIVPGAMLTLTVLALNVFGDGVRDALDPRAKVRVEH
;
A
#
# COMPACT_ATOMS: atom_id res chain seq x y z
N MET A 1 52.80 -33.52 66.15
CA MET A 1 54.01 -33.28 65.38
C MET A 1 53.64 -33.41 63.92
N ALA A 2 53.58 -32.30 63.21
CA ALA A 2 53.78 -32.11 61.81
C ALA A 2 53.08 -30.79 61.37
N SER A 3 53.88 -29.88 61.01
CA SER A 3 53.63 -28.49 60.67
C SER A 3 52.90 -28.35 59.31
N ASP A 4 51.92 -27.49 59.34
CA ASP A 4 51.21 -26.97 58.13
C ASP A 4 52.05 -25.77 57.58
N PRO A 5 52.39 -25.73 56.25
CA PRO A 5 52.93 -24.55 55.67
C PRO A 5 51.81 -23.75 54.91
N ALA A 6 51.43 -22.66 55.56
CA ALA A 6 50.60 -21.65 54.91
C ALA A 6 51.30 -21.10 53.64
N THR A 7 50.66 -21.28 52.49
CA THR A 7 51.11 -20.72 51.20
C THR A 7 50.55 -19.31 51.06
N ASP A 8 51.45 -18.33 51.23
CA ASP A 8 51.18 -16.92 50.98
C ASP A 8 50.91 -16.69 49.45
N TYR A 9 49.65 -16.41 49.12
CA TYR A 9 49.34 -15.86 47.80
C TYR A 9 49.49 -14.34 47.84
N GLN A 10 50.64 -13.86 47.44
CA GLN A 10 50.80 -12.44 47.07
C GLN A 10 49.99 -12.16 45.80
N VAL A 11 48.93 -11.42 45.96
CA VAL A 11 48.17 -10.82 44.82
C VAL A 11 48.97 -9.61 44.34
N ASP A 12 49.67 -9.78 43.22
CA ASP A 12 50.32 -8.68 42.48
C ASP A 12 49.23 -7.74 41.95
N VAL A 13 48.97 -6.65 42.67
CA VAL A 13 48.11 -5.56 42.21
C VAL A 13 48.94 -4.72 41.18
N ALA A 14 48.76 -5.01 39.91
CA ALA A 14 49.30 -4.18 38.83
C ALA A 14 48.75 -2.74 38.96
N PRO A 15 49.59 -1.70 38.76
CA PRO A 15 49.13 -0.32 38.90
C PRO A 15 48.10 0.01 37.82
N ALA A 16 46.93 0.51 38.27
CA ALA A 16 45.89 1.00 37.43
C ALA A 16 46.44 2.07 36.47
N MET A 17 46.60 1.70 35.19
CA MET A 17 46.80 2.68 34.13
C MET A 17 45.62 3.63 34.08
N SER A 18 45.86 4.87 34.46
CA SER A 18 44.94 5.97 34.30
C SER A 18 44.70 6.17 32.80
N ARG A 19 43.64 5.49 32.27
CA ARG A 19 43.11 5.87 30.97
C ARG A 19 42.53 7.27 31.12
N ARG A 20 43.20 8.25 30.54
CA ARG A 20 42.72 9.59 30.32
C ARG A 20 41.32 9.45 29.76
N GLY A 21 40.32 9.87 30.56
CA GLY A 21 38.96 10.03 30.13
C GLY A 21 38.86 11.07 29.03
N GLY A 22 38.94 10.62 27.78
CA GLY A 22 38.25 11.36 26.74
C GLY A 22 36.79 11.27 27.07
N GLU A 23 36.19 12.35 27.53
CA GLU A 23 34.75 12.50 27.57
C GLU A 23 34.24 12.29 26.15
N GLU A 24 33.83 11.04 25.83
CA GLU A 24 32.98 10.77 24.70
C GLU A 24 31.69 11.56 24.98
N ARG A 25 31.62 12.77 24.39
CA ARG A 25 30.37 13.50 24.29
C ARG A 25 29.35 12.51 23.76
N PRO A 26 28.24 12.25 24.49
CA PRO A 26 27.22 11.36 23.99
C PRO A 26 26.80 11.95 22.63
N ALA A 27 27.05 11.18 21.58
CA ALA A 27 26.66 11.58 20.21
C ALA A 27 25.21 11.98 20.30
N ALA A 28 24.91 13.26 20.04
CA ALA A 28 23.55 13.81 20.12
C ALA A 28 22.63 12.88 19.35
N GLY A 29 21.79 12.13 20.07
CA GLY A 29 21.01 11.04 19.53
C GLY A 29 20.12 11.58 18.43
N LEU A 30 20.40 11.23 17.19
CA LEU A 30 19.53 11.54 16.07
C LEU A 30 18.16 10.94 16.40
N GLY A 31 17.12 11.74 16.39
CA GLY A 31 15.76 11.26 16.65
C GLY A 31 15.42 10.06 15.74
N PRO A 32 14.53 9.15 16.17
CA PRO A 32 14.22 7.89 15.48
C PRO A 32 13.95 8.06 13.97
N TRP A 33 13.26 9.12 13.61
CA TRP A 33 12.90 9.45 12.23
C TRP A 33 14.11 9.86 11.36
N ARG A 34 15.04 10.64 11.91
CA ARG A 34 16.28 11.02 11.19
C ARG A 34 17.19 9.81 10.99
N LEU A 35 17.23 8.91 11.97
CA LEU A 35 17.98 7.67 11.86
C LEU A 35 17.36 6.74 10.81
N GLY A 36 16.04 6.58 10.83
CA GLY A 36 15.31 5.82 9.83
C GLY A 36 15.54 6.33 8.42
N LEU A 37 15.42 7.65 8.20
CA LEU A 37 15.68 8.27 6.89
C LEU A 37 17.12 8.05 6.41
N ARG A 38 18.11 8.14 7.32
CA ARG A 38 19.52 7.88 7.00
C ARG A 38 19.75 6.42 6.59
N ARG A 39 19.07 5.47 7.25
CA ARG A 39 19.15 4.04 6.91
C ARG A 39 18.47 3.75 5.58
N LEU A 40 17.27 4.30 5.35
CA LEU A 40 16.55 4.15 4.08
C LEU A 40 17.39 4.66 2.91
N ARG A 41 18.08 5.81 3.06
CA ARG A 41 18.98 6.35 2.04
C ARG A 41 20.17 5.45 1.71
N ARG A 42 20.54 4.53 2.59
CA ARG A 42 21.59 3.54 2.35
C ARG A 42 21.10 2.26 1.67
N ASN A 43 19.79 2.01 1.73
CA ASN A 43 19.17 0.87 1.06
C ASN A 43 18.88 1.20 -0.40
N LYS A 44 19.88 0.94 -1.26
CA LYS A 44 19.81 1.26 -2.70
C LYS A 44 18.66 0.54 -3.41
N VAL A 45 18.33 -0.69 -2.97
CA VAL A 45 17.26 -1.49 -3.56
C VAL A 45 15.91 -0.84 -3.26
N ALA A 46 15.63 -0.49 -2.00
CA ALA A 46 14.41 0.19 -1.63
C ALA A 46 14.25 1.53 -2.37
N ILE A 47 15.34 2.31 -2.51
CA ILE A 47 15.31 3.57 -3.27
C ILE A 47 15.00 3.32 -4.74
N ALA A 48 15.64 2.33 -5.37
CA ALA A 48 15.41 2.01 -6.78
C ALA A 48 13.94 1.67 -7.04
N PHE A 49 13.35 0.81 -6.20
CA PHE A 49 11.92 0.47 -6.31
C PHE A 49 10.99 1.63 -5.92
N GLY A 50 11.40 2.48 -4.97
CA GLY A 50 10.70 3.74 -4.70
C GLY A 50 10.68 4.68 -5.92
N ILE A 51 11.79 4.77 -6.66
CA ILE A 51 11.85 5.55 -7.92
C ILE A 51 10.96 4.92 -8.98
N VAL A 52 10.97 3.59 -9.14
CA VAL A 52 10.06 2.89 -10.07
C VAL A 52 8.61 3.22 -9.75
N PHE A 53 8.22 3.16 -8.47
CA PHE A 53 6.87 3.53 -8.05
C PHE A 53 6.54 5.00 -8.37
N LEU A 54 7.47 5.92 -8.11
CA LEU A 54 7.28 7.34 -8.46
C LEU A 54 7.16 7.58 -9.97
N LEU A 55 7.87 6.82 -10.79
CA LEU A 55 7.74 6.87 -12.24
C LEU A 55 6.34 6.37 -12.69
N LEU A 56 5.83 5.31 -12.08
CA LEU A 56 4.47 4.81 -12.34
C LEU A 56 3.41 5.84 -11.94
N VAL A 57 3.55 6.47 -10.77
CA VAL A 57 2.67 7.57 -10.35
C VAL A 57 2.80 8.77 -11.32
N GLY A 58 4.01 9.11 -11.72
CA GLY A 58 4.27 10.18 -12.69
C GLY A 58 3.60 9.91 -14.03
N SER A 59 3.67 8.67 -14.54
CA SER A 59 3.00 8.27 -15.78
C SER A 59 1.47 8.36 -15.66
N ALA A 60 0.90 7.97 -14.51
CA ALA A 60 -0.53 8.09 -14.23
C ALA A 60 -0.99 9.56 -14.19
N ILE A 61 -0.19 10.46 -13.60
CA ILE A 61 -0.47 11.90 -13.59
C ILE A 61 -0.33 12.49 -15.00
N ALA A 62 0.63 12.01 -15.79
CA ALA A 62 0.87 12.46 -17.16
C ALA A 62 -0.15 11.89 -18.16
N ALA A 63 -1.09 11.03 -17.75
CA ALA A 63 -2.09 10.43 -18.64
C ALA A 63 -2.84 11.46 -19.52
N PRO A 64 -3.33 12.61 -19.00
CA PRO A 64 -3.98 13.62 -19.85
C PRO A 64 -3.03 14.30 -20.84
N LEU A 65 -1.74 14.45 -20.47
CA LEU A 65 -0.75 15.03 -21.37
C LEU A 65 -0.49 14.11 -22.57
N TRP A 66 -0.33 12.81 -22.32
CA TRP A 66 -0.17 11.82 -23.39
C TRP A 66 -1.41 11.78 -24.29
N ALA A 67 -2.60 11.66 -23.71
CA ALA A 67 -3.86 11.57 -24.44
C ALA A 67 -4.09 12.79 -25.35
N ASN A 68 -3.87 14.00 -24.83
CA ASN A 68 -4.21 15.22 -25.55
C ASN A 68 -3.12 15.67 -26.56
N HIS A 69 -1.83 15.40 -26.29
CA HIS A 69 -0.72 15.96 -27.08
C HIS A 69 0.03 14.92 -27.91
N VAL A 70 -0.14 13.62 -27.61
CA VAL A 70 0.57 12.56 -28.33
C VAL A 70 -0.41 11.67 -29.07
N ALA A 71 -1.37 11.07 -28.36
CA ALA A 71 -2.33 10.14 -28.96
C ALA A 71 -3.55 10.84 -29.59
N HIS A 72 -3.78 12.12 -29.28
CA HIS A 72 -4.92 12.92 -29.77
C HIS A 72 -6.28 12.22 -29.61
N THR A 73 -6.45 11.40 -28.56
CA THR A 73 -7.68 10.65 -28.29
C THR A 73 -7.96 10.62 -26.80
N THR A 74 -9.15 10.14 -26.42
CA THR A 74 -9.57 9.96 -25.04
C THR A 74 -9.63 8.47 -24.67
N PRO A 75 -9.62 8.08 -23.36
CA PRO A 75 -9.73 6.67 -22.99
C PRO A 75 -11.10 6.04 -23.30
N PHE A 76 -12.06 6.85 -23.76
CA PHE A 76 -13.45 6.45 -24.03
C PHE A 76 -13.79 6.39 -25.51
N GLU A 77 -13.00 7.03 -26.35
CA GLU A 77 -13.26 7.18 -27.78
C GLU A 77 -13.04 5.85 -28.52
N ASN A 78 -14.01 5.51 -29.38
CA ASN A 78 -14.01 4.25 -30.13
C ASN A 78 -13.64 4.53 -31.58
N HIS A 79 -12.63 3.85 -32.08
CA HIS A 79 -12.08 3.96 -33.43
C HIS A 79 -12.29 2.67 -34.25
N LEU A 80 -13.51 2.09 -34.18
CA LEU A 80 -13.81 0.78 -34.77
C LEU A 80 -13.68 0.77 -36.32
N SER A 81 -14.00 1.89 -36.95
CA SER A 81 -13.99 2.03 -38.40
C SER A 81 -12.77 2.79 -38.96
N ASP A 82 -11.89 3.20 -38.04
CA ASP A 82 -10.73 4.02 -38.44
C ASP A 82 -9.63 3.14 -38.99
N THR A 83 -8.80 3.76 -39.82
CA THR A 83 -7.62 3.13 -40.42
C THR A 83 -6.37 3.92 -40.05
N ILE A 84 -5.26 3.24 -39.89
CA ILE A 84 -3.95 3.85 -39.67
C ILE A 84 -2.96 3.38 -40.77
N GLU A 85 -1.94 4.18 -41.02
CA GLU A 85 -0.81 3.76 -41.86
C GLU A 85 0.22 3.02 -40.98
N GLN A 86 0.49 1.76 -41.29
CA GLN A 86 1.53 0.97 -40.69
C GLN A 86 2.39 0.32 -41.77
N ASP A 87 3.71 0.56 -41.71
CA ASP A 87 4.68 0.02 -42.69
C ASP A 87 4.36 0.32 -44.16
N GLY A 88 3.63 1.42 -44.41
CA GLY A 88 3.23 1.86 -45.77
C GLY A 88 1.93 1.21 -46.26
N GLU A 89 1.25 0.44 -45.44
CA GLU A 89 -0.07 -0.12 -45.71
C GLU A 89 -1.15 0.51 -44.82
N THR A 90 -2.34 0.68 -45.35
CA THR A 90 -3.50 1.14 -44.60
C THR A 90 -4.15 -0.05 -43.87
N VAL A 91 -4.10 -0.08 -42.56
CA VAL A 91 -4.62 -1.17 -41.70
C VAL A 91 -5.82 -0.66 -40.89
N ASN A 92 -6.88 -1.46 -40.81
CA ASN A 92 -8.00 -1.14 -39.92
C ASN A 92 -7.61 -1.25 -38.44
N VAL A 93 -8.04 -0.31 -37.61
CA VAL A 93 -7.81 -0.34 -36.16
C VAL A 93 -8.44 -1.59 -35.52
N VAL A 94 -9.62 -1.98 -35.99
CA VAL A 94 -10.22 -3.29 -35.70
C VAL A 94 -10.57 -3.96 -37.01
N SER A 95 -10.06 -5.17 -37.24
CA SER A 95 -10.35 -5.93 -38.47
C SER A 95 -11.82 -6.35 -38.53
N PHE A 96 -12.29 -6.75 -39.73
CA PHE A 96 -13.65 -7.28 -39.91
C PHE A 96 -13.96 -8.51 -39.05
N ASP A 97 -12.93 -9.28 -38.71
CA ASP A 97 -13.04 -10.42 -37.79
C ASP A 97 -13.04 -10.01 -36.30
N GLY A 98 -13.07 -8.69 -36.02
CA GLY A 98 -13.08 -8.14 -34.68
C GLY A 98 -11.75 -8.29 -33.94
N VAL A 99 -10.64 -8.47 -34.66
CA VAL A 99 -9.28 -8.50 -34.08
C VAL A 99 -8.73 -7.07 -34.09
N PRO A 100 -8.42 -6.52 -32.89
CA PRO A 100 -7.83 -5.17 -32.82
C PRO A 100 -6.36 -5.20 -33.24
N ILE A 101 -5.88 -4.06 -33.71
CA ILE A 101 -4.49 -3.87 -34.12
C ILE A 101 -3.55 -4.05 -32.91
N GLY A 102 -2.42 -4.67 -33.16
CA GLY A 102 -1.34 -4.82 -32.17
C GLY A 102 -0.57 -3.52 -31.93
N PRO A 103 0.48 -3.54 -31.09
CA PRO A 103 1.33 -2.38 -30.85
C PRO A 103 1.92 -1.82 -32.14
N THR A 104 1.69 -0.53 -32.39
CA THR A 104 2.20 0.16 -33.58
C THR A 104 3.51 0.88 -33.34
N TYR A 105 3.79 1.19 -32.04
CA TYR A 105 4.89 2.06 -31.61
C TYR A 105 4.88 3.46 -32.21
N GLN A 106 3.73 3.88 -32.76
CA GLN A 106 3.47 5.23 -33.25
C GLN A 106 2.77 6.07 -32.17
N ALA A 107 2.59 7.37 -32.39
CA ALA A 107 1.93 8.25 -31.43
C ALA A 107 0.48 7.79 -31.14
N GLU A 108 -0.25 7.42 -32.20
CA GLU A 108 -1.57 6.81 -32.08
C GLU A 108 -1.45 5.29 -31.98
N PHE A 109 -2.23 4.71 -31.09
CA PHE A 109 -2.23 3.26 -30.82
C PHE A 109 -0.85 2.68 -30.49
N PHE A 110 -0.05 3.39 -29.70
CA PHE A 110 1.33 3.00 -29.35
C PHE A 110 1.41 1.54 -28.87
N LEU A 111 0.48 1.13 -28.01
CA LEU A 111 0.31 -0.25 -27.54
C LEU A 111 -0.85 -0.98 -28.25
N GLY A 112 -1.28 -0.50 -29.40
CA GLY A 112 -2.39 -1.07 -30.12
C GLY A 112 -3.75 -0.62 -29.62
N ALA A 113 -4.81 -1.27 -30.14
CA ALA A 113 -6.20 -1.01 -29.79
C ALA A 113 -6.79 -2.16 -28.95
N ASP A 114 -7.90 -1.85 -28.28
CA ASP A 114 -8.78 -2.85 -27.67
C ASP A 114 -9.91 -3.29 -28.62
N PRO A 115 -10.75 -4.27 -28.25
CA PRO A 115 -11.83 -4.76 -29.10
C PRO A 115 -12.88 -3.71 -29.50
N ASN A 116 -12.92 -2.59 -28.81
CA ASN A 116 -13.79 -1.46 -29.11
C ASN A 116 -13.07 -0.35 -29.91
N GLY A 117 -11.83 -0.59 -30.36
CA GLY A 117 -11.02 0.39 -31.05
C GLY A 117 -10.44 1.48 -30.18
N ARG A 118 -10.45 1.35 -28.84
CA ARG A 118 -9.89 2.36 -27.95
C ARG A 118 -8.39 2.16 -27.80
N ASP A 119 -7.65 3.25 -27.69
CA ASP A 119 -6.18 3.23 -27.54
C ASP A 119 -5.78 2.58 -26.19
N VAL A 120 -5.01 1.48 -26.27
CA VAL A 120 -4.59 0.70 -25.09
C VAL A 120 -3.61 1.49 -24.23
N MET A 121 -2.70 2.31 -24.82
CA MET A 121 -1.76 3.10 -24.04
C MET A 121 -2.46 4.20 -23.23
N VAL A 122 -3.38 4.91 -23.84
CA VAL A 122 -4.19 5.93 -23.18
C VAL A 122 -5.00 5.29 -22.03
N ARG A 123 -5.67 4.16 -22.30
CA ARG A 123 -6.43 3.43 -21.28
C ARG A 123 -5.54 2.89 -20.15
N LEU A 124 -4.33 2.43 -20.47
CA LEU A 124 -3.35 1.95 -19.49
C LEU A 124 -2.95 3.05 -18.51
N LEU A 125 -2.67 4.26 -19.01
CA LEU A 125 -2.27 5.41 -18.20
C LEU A 125 -3.42 5.93 -17.32
N TYR A 126 -4.64 6.05 -17.89
CA TYR A 126 -5.82 6.42 -17.09
C TYR A 126 -6.22 5.31 -16.11
N GLY A 127 -6.06 4.04 -16.52
CA GLY A 127 -6.23 2.89 -15.64
C GLY A 127 -5.25 2.90 -14.45
N ALA A 128 -3.99 3.26 -14.70
CA ALA A 128 -3.00 3.50 -13.65
C ALA A 128 -3.49 4.56 -12.65
N ARG A 129 -3.99 5.70 -13.16
CA ARG A 129 -4.51 6.79 -12.32
C ARG A 129 -5.65 6.32 -11.42
N ASN A 130 -6.64 5.62 -11.98
CA ASN A 130 -7.80 5.14 -11.23
C ASN A 130 -7.39 4.05 -10.21
N SER A 131 -6.62 3.05 -10.62
CA SER A 131 -6.18 1.96 -9.74
C SER A 131 -5.29 2.45 -8.60
N LEU A 132 -4.34 3.35 -8.86
CA LEU A 132 -3.48 3.93 -7.82
C LEU A 132 -4.25 4.86 -6.89
N MET A 133 -5.14 5.69 -7.42
CA MET A 133 -5.97 6.59 -6.61
C MET A 133 -6.87 5.81 -5.66
N ILE A 134 -7.56 4.78 -6.14
CA ILE A 134 -8.40 3.91 -5.32
C ILE A 134 -7.54 3.19 -4.28
N GLY A 135 -6.40 2.60 -4.67
CA GLY A 135 -5.51 1.87 -3.78
C GLY A 135 -4.99 2.74 -2.62
N VAL A 136 -4.50 3.95 -2.92
CA VAL A 136 -4.01 4.89 -1.91
C VAL A 136 -5.15 5.39 -1.02
N ALA A 137 -6.28 5.80 -1.60
CA ALA A 137 -7.42 6.30 -0.83
C ALA A 137 -8.02 5.22 0.08
N ALA A 138 -8.16 3.98 -0.41
CA ALA A 138 -8.62 2.84 0.39
C ALA A 138 -7.65 2.54 1.54
N ALA A 139 -6.33 2.53 1.28
CA ALA A 139 -5.32 2.32 2.32
C ALA A 139 -5.36 3.42 3.38
N LEU A 140 -5.60 4.68 3.01
CA LEU A 140 -5.79 5.78 3.96
C LEU A 140 -7.04 5.58 4.83
N ILE A 141 -8.17 5.21 4.23
CA ILE A 141 -9.42 4.90 4.97
C ILE A 141 -9.17 3.75 5.95
N THR A 142 -8.59 2.65 5.47
CA THR A 142 -8.22 1.49 6.31
C THR A 142 -7.34 1.92 7.47
N THR A 143 -6.29 2.70 7.20
CA THR A 143 -5.34 3.15 8.22
C THR A 143 -6.03 3.99 9.30
N LEU A 144 -6.82 4.98 8.90
CA LEU A 144 -7.52 5.86 9.84
C LEU A 144 -8.51 5.08 10.70
N LEU A 145 -9.34 4.23 10.09
CA LEU A 145 -10.29 3.40 10.83
C LEU A 145 -9.59 2.41 11.75
N SER A 146 -8.49 1.80 11.29
CA SER A 146 -7.72 0.84 12.08
C SER A 146 -7.04 1.48 13.28
N ILE A 147 -6.54 2.71 13.15
CA ILE A 147 -5.99 3.49 14.27
C ILE A 147 -7.07 3.71 15.33
N VAL A 148 -8.22 4.24 14.91
CA VAL A 148 -9.31 4.54 15.84
C VAL A 148 -9.81 3.26 16.54
N LEU A 149 -10.16 2.23 15.75
CA LEU A 149 -10.73 0.99 16.29
C LEU A 149 -9.70 0.20 17.09
N GLY A 150 -8.43 0.16 16.65
CA GLY A 150 -7.34 -0.50 17.37
C GLY A 150 -7.01 0.17 18.70
N LEU A 151 -6.95 1.53 18.73
CA LEU A 151 -6.76 2.29 19.97
C LEU A 151 -7.91 2.08 20.94
N VAL A 152 -9.16 2.22 20.47
CA VAL A 152 -10.35 2.10 21.31
C VAL A 152 -10.47 0.69 21.88
N ALA A 153 -10.38 -0.34 21.07
CA ALA A 153 -10.46 -1.74 21.51
C ALA A 153 -9.33 -2.10 22.47
N GLY A 154 -8.08 -1.74 22.14
CA GLY A 154 -6.91 -2.05 22.98
C GLY A 154 -6.88 -1.28 24.30
N TYR A 155 -7.34 -0.02 24.32
CA TYR A 155 -7.33 0.81 25.52
C TYR A 155 -8.46 0.48 26.48
N PHE A 156 -9.72 0.43 26.03
CA PHE A 156 -10.87 0.28 26.92
C PHE A 156 -11.09 -1.17 27.39
N ARG A 157 -10.67 -2.18 26.59
CA ARG A 157 -10.89 -3.60 26.92
C ARG A 157 -12.39 -3.95 27.14
N GLY A 158 -12.64 -5.10 27.75
CA GLY A 158 -13.97 -5.55 28.19
C GLY A 158 -14.98 -5.64 27.03
N TRP A 159 -16.17 -5.10 27.21
CA TRP A 159 -17.25 -5.21 26.23
C TRP A 159 -16.97 -4.43 24.94
N VAL A 160 -16.29 -3.26 25.03
CA VAL A 160 -15.93 -2.45 23.84
C VAL A 160 -15.02 -3.25 22.93
N ASP A 161 -13.97 -3.84 23.49
CA ASP A 161 -13.06 -4.73 22.78
C ASP A 161 -13.78 -5.96 22.25
N GLY A 162 -14.68 -6.55 23.07
CA GLY A 162 -15.48 -7.71 22.66
C GLY A 162 -16.33 -7.44 21.42
N VAL A 163 -17.02 -6.31 21.36
CA VAL A 163 -17.86 -5.93 20.22
C VAL A 163 -17.02 -5.68 18.95
N ILE A 164 -15.95 -4.88 19.07
CA ILE A 164 -15.07 -4.56 17.93
C ILE A 164 -14.39 -5.83 17.40
N SER A 165 -13.87 -6.68 18.28
CA SER A 165 -13.23 -7.94 17.89
C SER A 165 -14.20 -8.90 17.22
N ARG A 166 -15.44 -8.99 17.70
CA ARG A 166 -16.49 -9.80 17.04
C ARG A 166 -16.86 -9.27 15.66
N ALA A 167 -16.94 -7.95 15.50
CA ALA A 167 -17.17 -7.37 14.17
C ALA A 167 -16.03 -7.76 13.19
N PHE A 168 -14.77 -7.72 13.65
CA PHE A 168 -13.64 -8.19 12.86
C PHE A 168 -13.69 -9.69 12.54
N ASP A 169 -14.13 -10.51 13.50
CA ASP A 169 -14.28 -11.96 13.31
C ASP A 169 -15.34 -12.26 12.25
N VAL A 170 -16.48 -11.55 12.29
CA VAL A 170 -17.54 -11.67 11.27
C VAL A 170 -17.03 -11.26 9.88
N MET A 171 -16.32 -10.13 9.78
CA MET A 171 -15.77 -9.69 8.50
C MET A 171 -14.77 -10.71 7.92
N TRP A 172 -13.95 -11.32 8.75
CA TRP A 172 -12.90 -12.25 8.31
C TRP A 172 -13.34 -13.72 8.32
N SER A 173 -14.59 -14.01 8.66
CA SER A 173 -15.20 -15.32 8.40
C SER A 173 -15.43 -15.55 6.90
N PHE A 174 -15.45 -14.47 6.11
CA PHE A 174 -15.51 -14.53 4.66
C PHE A 174 -14.13 -14.31 4.02
N PRO A 175 -13.78 -15.05 2.96
CA PRO A 175 -12.61 -14.71 2.15
C PRO A 175 -12.70 -13.27 1.65
N VAL A 176 -11.60 -12.50 1.80
CA VAL A 176 -11.53 -11.05 1.51
C VAL A 176 -12.09 -10.69 0.13
N ILE A 177 -11.73 -11.46 -0.91
CA ILE A 177 -12.22 -11.24 -2.29
C ILE A 177 -13.74 -11.43 -2.37
N ILE A 178 -14.27 -12.50 -1.75
CA ILE A 178 -15.71 -12.79 -1.80
C ILE A 178 -16.50 -11.69 -1.09
N LEU A 179 -16.04 -11.26 0.08
CA LEU A 179 -16.65 -10.15 0.81
C LEU A 179 -16.61 -8.86 -0.03
N GLY A 180 -15.45 -8.57 -0.64
CA GLY A 180 -15.28 -7.41 -1.51
C GLY A 180 -16.21 -7.44 -2.73
N VAL A 181 -16.36 -8.59 -3.40
CA VAL A 181 -17.28 -8.76 -4.53
C VAL A 181 -18.72 -8.58 -4.10
N ALA A 182 -19.14 -9.21 -2.99
CA ALA A 182 -20.51 -9.12 -2.50
C ALA A 182 -20.91 -7.67 -2.16
N LEU A 183 -20.05 -6.96 -1.42
CA LEU A 183 -20.26 -5.54 -1.08
C LEU A 183 -20.17 -4.65 -2.33
N GLY A 184 -19.17 -4.88 -3.19
CA GLY A 184 -18.97 -4.09 -4.40
C GLY A 184 -20.17 -4.15 -5.33
N VAL A 185 -20.64 -5.36 -5.67
CA VAL A 185 -21.82 -5.55 -6.53
C VAL A 185 -23.09 -4.96 -5.89
N SER A 186 -23.29 -5.23 -4.59
CA SER A 186 -24.48 -4.69 -3.88
C SER A 186 -24.54 -3.17 -3.92
N LEU A 187 -23.41 -2.51 -3.61
CA LEU A 187 -23.34 -1.05 -3.61
C LEU A 187 -23.34 -0.44 -5.02
N GLN A 188 -22.84 -1.16 -6.02
CA GLN A 188 -22.92 -0.73 -7.41
C GLN A 188 -24.35 -0.73 -7.96
N LEU A 189 -25.20 -1.65 -7.51
CA LEU A 189 -26.59 -1.73 -7.95
C LEU A 189 -27.48 -0.68 -7.30
N GLY A 190 -27.28 -0.44 -5.99
CA GLY A 190 -28.13 0.45 -5.21
C GLY A 190 -27.56 1.84 -4.93
N GLY A 191 -26.27 2.07 -5.18
CA GLY A 191 -25.56 3.22 -4.65
C GLY A 191 -25.42 3.14 -3.12
N LEU A 192 -24.87 4.18 -2.51
CA LEU A 192 -24.77 4.33 -1.06
C LEU A 192 -25.48 5.62 -0.64
N GLN A 193 -26.57 5.49 0.10
CA GLN A 193 -27.32 6.62 0.63
C GLN A 193 -27.17 6.69 2.15
N LEU A 194 -26.49 7.73 2.63
CA LEU A 194 -26.26 7.99 4.05
C LEU A 194 -26.78 9.40 4.39
N GLY A 195 -28.08 9.49 4.69
CA GLY A 195 -28.73 10.79 4.93
C GLY A 195 -28.63 11.71 3.73
N PRO A 196 -27.96 12.88 3.83
CA PRO A 196 -27.79 13.80 2.71
C PRO A 196 -26.71 13.36 1.69
N ILE A 197 -25.90 12.37 2.04
CA ILE A 197 -24.81 11.88 1.17
C ILE A 197 -25.37 10.79 0.27
N ASN A 198 -25.32 11.03 -1.05
CA ASN A 198 -25.71 10.07 -2.06
C ASN A 198 -24.51 9.79 -2.96
N ILE A 199 -23.99 8.55 -2.95
CA ILE A 199 -22.89 8.10 -3.79
C ILE A 199 -23.48 7.19 -4.86
N ALA A 200 -23.35 7.60 -6.11
CA ALA A 200 -23.84 6.81 -7.25
C ALA A 200 -23.07 5.48 -7.35
N GLY A 201 -23.72 4.44 -7.83
CA GLY A 201 -23.15 3.09 -7.88
C GLY A 201 -21.99 2.93 -8.89
N ASP A 202 -21.83 3.85 -9.83
CA ASP A 202 -20.72 3.93 -10.79
C ASP A 202 -19.53 4.75 -10.28
N SER A 203 -19.67 5.39 -9.13
CA SER A 203 -18.61 6.21 -8.52
C SER A 203 -17.40 5.37 -8.12
N LEU A 204 -16.19 5.89 -8.38
CA LEU A 204 -14.93 5.32 -7.90
C LEU A 204 -14.83 5.27 -6.36
N LEU A 205 -15.70 6.00 -5.66
CA LEU A 205 -15.80 5.94 -4.21
C LEU A 205 -16.33 4.58 -3.73
N ILE A 206 -17.16 3.89 -4.50
CA ILE A 206 -17.70 2.58 -4.11
C ILE A 206 -16.58 1.55 -3.91
N PRO A 207 -15.73 1.21 -4.92
CA PRO A 207 -14.62 0.29 -4.70
C PRO A 207 -13.63 0.81 -3.65
N THR A 208 -13.41 2.12 -3.56
CA THR A 208 -12.54 2.72 -2.54
C THR A 208 -13.02 2.42 -1.12
N LEU A 209 -14.32 2.63 -0.84
CA LEU A 209 -14.93 2.36 0.47
C LEU A 209 -14.95 0.87 0.78
N VAL A 210 -15.31 0.03 -0.19
CA VAL A 210 -15.35 -1.43 -0.01
C VAL A 210 -13.98 -1.95 0.39
N ILE A 211 -12.94 -1.61 -0.36
CA ILE A 211 -11.55 -2.04 -0.09
C ILE A 211 -11.09 -1.46 1.25
N GLY A 212 -11.38 -0.17 1.49
CA GLY A 212 -11.03 0.53 2.71
C GLY A 212 -11.60 -0.10 3.96
N LEU A 213 -12.84 -0.62 3.90
CA LEU A 213 -13.50 -1.30 5.01
C LEU A 213 -13.00 -2.73 5.19
N VAL A 214 -12.92 -3.50 4.10
CA VAL A 214 -12.60 -4.94 4.16
C VAL A 214 -11.20 -5.19 4.74
N TYR A 215 -10.26 -4.28 4.55
CA TYR A 215 -8.92 -4.39 5.13
C TYR A 215 -8.77 -3.85 6.55
N VAL A 216 -9.80 -3.24 7.15
CA VAL A 216 -9.71 -2.72 8.53
C VAL A 216 -9.19 -3.76 9.53
N PRO A 217 -9.71 -5.01 9.59
CA PRO A 217 -9.22 -5.99 10.55
C PRO A 217 -7.74 -6.37 10.36
N TYR A 218 -7.21 -6.25 9.13
CA TYR A 218 -5.81 -6.57 8.81
C TYR A 218 -4.83 -5.70 9.60
N MET A 219 -5.13 -4.42 9.79
CA MET A 219 -4.27 -3.48 10.50
C MET A 219 -4.76 -3.24 11.93
N ALA A 220 -6.08 -3.21 12.17
CA ALA A 220 -6.64 -2.91 13.47
C ALA A 220 -6.29 -3.97 14.54
N ARG A 221 -6.25 -5.27 14.19
CA ARG A 221 -5.90 -6.35 15.12
C ARG A 221 -4.45 -6.26 15.63
N PRO A 222 -3.42 -6.14 14.79
CA PRO A 222 -2.05 -5.90 15.26
C PRO A 222 -1.91 -4.63 16.10
N LEU A 223 -2.54 -3.53 15.70
CA LEU A 223 -2.52 -2.28 16.47
C LEU A 223 -3.17 -2.45 17.85
N ARG A 224 -4.34 -3.09 17.92
CA ARG A 224 -4.99 -3.44 19.19
C ARG A 224 -4.04 -4.22 20.09
N GLY A 225 -3.35 -5.23 19.57
CA GLY A 225 -2.39 -6.04 20.34
C GLY A 225 -1.25 -5.20 20.93
N GLN A 226 -0.72 -4.25 20.15
CA GLN A 226 0.32 -3.33 20.62
C GLN A 226 -0.22 -2.34 21.66
N VAL A 227 -1.41 -1.80 21.46
CA VAL A 227 -2.07 -0.91 22.44
C VAL A 227 -2.28 -1.61 23.79
N LEU A 228 -2.74 -2.88 23.76
CA LEU A 228 -2.88 -3.71 24.97
C LEU A 228 -1.57 -3.85 25.73
N SER A 229 -0.45 -4.04 25.03
CA SER A 229 0.89 -4.11 25.64
C SER A 229 1.37 -2.75 26.15
N MET A 230 1.12 -1.67 25.39
CA MET A 230 1.62 -0.34 25.75
C MET A 230 0.88 0.28 26.93
N ARG A 231 -0.42 0.01 27.09
CA ARG A 231 -1.21 0.58 28.20
C ARG A 231 -0.75 0.13 29.58
N GLU A 232 0.06 -0.95 29.66
CA GLU A 232 0.63 -1.52 30.90
C GLU A 232 2.07 -1.06 31.12
N LYS A 233 2.57 -0.10 30.34
CA LYS A 233 3.92 0.44 30.48
C LYS A 233 3.97 1.59 31.49
N GLU A 234 5.12 1.73 32.14
CA GLU A 234 5.39 2.74 33.17
C GLU A 234 5.06 4.17 32.75
N PHE A 235 5.32 4.53 31.48
CA PHE A 235 5.02 5.88 30.97
C PHE A 235 3.50 6.17 30.92
N VAL A 236 2.67 5.15 30.69
CA VAL A 236 1.21 5.28 30.72
C VAL A 236 0.72 5.38 32.17
N GLU A 237 1.31 4.62 33.09
CA GLU A 237 0.99 4.68 34.52
C GLU A 237 1.37 6.06 35.09
N ALA A 238 2.54 6.59 34.73
CA ALA A 238 2.97 7.92 35.12
C ALA A 238 2.00 9.00 34.60
N ALA A 239 1.55 8.90 33.36
CA ALA A 239 0.57 9.83 32.80
C ALA A 239 -0.78 9.77 33.56
N ARG A 240 -1.23 8.58 33.95
CA ARG A 240 -2.44 8.41 34.78
C ARG A 240 -2.27 9.01 36.17
N ALA A 241 -1.12 8.80 36.80
CA ALA A 241 -0.82 9.38 38.12
C ALA A 241 -0.80 10.92 38.07
N GLN A 242 -0.46 11.52 36.92
CA GLN A 242 -0.55 12.96 36.67
C GLN A 242 -1.97 13.44 36.28
N GLY A 243 -2.98 12.57 36.30
CA GLY A 243 -4.38 12.91 36.00
C GLY A 243 -4.71 12.98 34.51
N ALA A 244 -3.90 12.39 33.63
CA ALA A 244 -4.21 12.35 32.19
C ALA A 244 -5.45 11.51 31.91
N GLY A 245 -6.42 12.07 31.22
CA GLY A 245 -7.63 11.36 30.78
C GLY A 245 -7.37 10.38 29.61
N PRO A 246 -8.34 9.47 29.33
CA PRO A 246 -8.20 8.42 28.31
C PRO A 246 -7.78 8.92 26.93
N LEU A 247 -8.41 9.97 26.44
CA LEU A 247 -8.11 10.54 25.13
C LEU A 247 -6.66 11.06 25.06
N ARG A 248 -6.21 11.79 26.09
CA ARG A 248 -4.83 12.27 26.15
C ARG A 248 -3.85 11.09 26.14
N ILE A 249 -4.10 10.04 26.92
CA ILE A 249 -3.24 8.86 26.95
C ILE A 249 -3.20 8.17 25.58
N MET A 250 -4.36 7.96 24.94
CA MET A 250 -4.42 7.31 23.62
C MET A 250 -3.68 8.10 22.54
N PHE A 251 -3.91 9.41 22.45
CA PHE A 251 -3.38 10.20 21.33
C PHE A 251 -2.00 10.81 21.59
N SER A 252 -1.66 11.13 22.85
CA SER A 252 -0.38 11.77 23.17
C SER A 252 0.69 10.79 23.65
N GLU A 253 0.30 9.68 24.30
CA GLU A 253 1.26 8.73 24.85
C GLU A 253 1.38 7.45 24.00
N ILE A 254 0.26 6.86 23.59
CA ILE A 254 0.26 5.56 22.90
C ILE A 254 0.47 5.74 21.39
N LEU A 255 -0.35 6.57 20.73
CA LEU A 255 -0.33 6.73 19.27
C LEU A 255 1.04 7.11 18.68
N PRO A 256 1.82 8.05 19.27
CA PRO A 256 3.15 8.38 18.75
C PRO A 256 4.12 7.20 18.79
N ASN A 257 3.98 6.32 19.79
CA ASN A 257 4.80 5.12 19.93
C ASN A 257 4.41 4.01 18.92
N LEU A 258 3.20 4.08 18.35
CA LEU A 258 2.73 3.19 17.29
C LEU A 258 3.10 3.70 15.87
N ALA A 259 3.61 4.93 15.75
CA ALA A 259 3.77 5.60 14.45
C ALA A 259 4.64 4.80 13.46
N SER A 260 5.71 4.15 13.90
CA SER A 260 6.55 3.30 13.05
C SER A 260 5.78 2.08 12.53
N THR A 261 5.03 1.42 13.40
CA THR A 261 4.17 0.28 13.02
C THR A 261 3.08 0.71 12.04
N ILE A 262 2.41 1.83 12.31
CA ILE A 262 1.37 2.38 11.44
C ILE A 262 1.94 2.64 10.05
N LEU A 263 3.10 3.30 9.96
CA LEU A 263 3.72 3.61 8.67
C LEU A 263 4.06 2.34 7.87
N VAL A 264 4.65 1.34 8.52
CA VAL A 264 4.98 0.05 7.90
C VAL A 264 3.73 -0.66 7.37
N PHE A 265 2.69 -0.77 8.18
CA PHE A 265 1.43 -1.39 7.74
C PHE A 265 0.77 -0.59 6.62
N SER A 266 0.80 0.75 6.68
CA SER A 266 0.19 1.60 5.65
C SER A 266 0.86 1.44 4.29
N THR A 267 2.19 1.29 4.22
CA THR A 267 2.89 1.04 2.95
C THR A 267 2.50 -0.30 2.32
N LEU A 268 2.41 -1.36 3.13
CA LEU A 268 1.95 -2.68 2.68
C LEU A 268 0.47 -2.68 2.27
N LEU A 269 -0.36 -1.88 2.97
CA LEU A 269 -1.77 -1.75 2.64
C LEU A 269 -2.01 -1.14 1.27
N VAL A 270 -1.20 -0.17 0.83
CA VAL A 270 -1.32 0.41 -0.52
C VAL A 270 -1.16 -0.68 -1.58
N ALA A 271 -0.12 -1.52 -1.47
CA ALA A 271 0.12 -2.61 -2.42
C ALA A 271 -1.05 -3.62 -2.45
N ASN A 272 -1.53 -4.03 -1.26
CA ASN A 272 -2.66 -4.94 -1.13
C ASN A 272 -3.96 -4.33 -1.65
N ALA A 273 -4.20 -3.03 -1.43
CA ALA A 273 -5.39 -2.34 -1.89
C ALA A 273 -5.43 -2.19 -3.42
N VAL A 274 -4.29 -1.88 -4.05
CA VAL A 274 -4.16 -1.86 -5.53
C VAL A 274 -4.41 -3.26 -6.10
N LEU A 275 -3.87 -4.31 -5.47
CA LEU A 275 -4.09 -5.69 -5.92
C LEU A 275 -5.56 -6.10 -5.78
N LEU A 276 -6.20 -5.76 -4.65
CA LEU A 276 -7.62 -6.06 -4.45
C LEU A 276 -8.51 -5.25 -5.39
N GLU A 277 -8.18 -3.97 -5.67
CA GLU A 277 -8.88 -3.16 -6.68
C GLU A 277 -8.85 -3.86 -8.04
N ALA A 278 -7.66 -4.27 -8.49
CA ALA A 278 -7.52 -4.98 -9.76
C ALA A 278 -8.31 -6.28 -9.79
N ALA A 279 -8.30 -7.06 -8.70
CA ALA A 279 -9.09 -8.29 -8.58
C ALA A 279 -10.61 -8.01 -8.62
N LEU A 280 -11.10 -7.02 -7.88
CA LEU A 280 -12.51 -6.64 -7.89
C LEU A 280 -12.95 -6.11 -9.26
N SER A 281 -12.14 -5.28 -9.90
CA SER A 281 -12.41 -4.75 -11.26
C SER A 281 -12.39 -5.86 -12.30
N PHE A 282 -11.45 -6.81 -12.20
CA PHE A 282 -11.42 -8.01 -13.03
C PHE A 282 -12.68 -8.86 -12.87
N LEU A 283 -13.17 -9.03 -11.64
CA LEU A 283 -14.41 -9.77 -11.34
C LEU A 283 -15.70 -8.96 -11.61
N GLY A 284 -15.59 -7.67 -12.00
CA GLY A 284 -16.73 -6.82 -12.32
C GLY A 284 -17.38 -6.12 -11.13
N ALA A 285 -16.76 -6.21 -9.94
CA ALA A 285 -17.22 -5.58 -8.69
C ALA A 285 -16.40 -4.33 -8.29
N GLY A 286 -15.46 -3.89 -9.14
CA GLY A 286 -14.59 -2.74 -8.95
C GLY A 286 -15.00 -1.55 -9.83
N VAL A 287 -14.04 -1.01 -10.59
CA VAL A 287 -14.26 0.12 -11.51
C VAL A 287 -15.16 -0.31 -12.67
N ARG A 288 -16.24 0.44 -12.89
CA ARG A 288 -17.21 0.13 -13.98
C ARG A 288 -16.79 0.76 -15.30
N PRO A 289 -16.92 0.03 -16.43
CA PRO A 289 -16.82 0.64 -17.74
C PRO A 289 -17.82 1.81 -17.90
N PRO A 290 -17.46 2.87 -18.65
CA PRO A 290 -16.29 2.98 -19.54
C PRO A 290 -14.99 3.37 -18.82
N GLU A 291 -15.00 3.70 -17.52
CA GLU A 291 -13.81 4.09 -16.78
C GLU A 291 -12.76 2.97 -16.80
N PRO A 292 -11.51 3.28 -17.22
CA PRO A 292 -10.45 2.29 -17.25
C PRO A 292 -9.86 2.04 -15.85
N SER A 293 -9.53 0.78 -15.56
CA SER A 293 -8.62 0.36 -14.49
C SER A 293 -7.77 -0.79 -15.00
N TRP A 294 -6.63 -1.06 -14.40
CA TRP A 294 -5.81 -2.19 -14.82
C TRP A 294 -6.60 -3.51 -14.76
N GLY A 295 -7.42 -3.69 -13.72
CA GLY A 295 -8.23 -4.91 -13.55
C GLY A 295 -9.26 -5.11 -14.65
N ASN A 296 -10.01 -4.07 -15.04
CA ASN A 296 -11.01 -4.22 -16.09
C ASN A 296 -10.40 -4.33 -17.48
N ILE A 297 -9.25 -3.67 -17.77
CA ILE A 297 -8.52 -3.85 -19.02
C ILE A 297 -8.02 -5.30 -19.16
N ILE A 298 -7.45 -5.87 -18.06
CA ILE A 298 -7.05 -7.28 -18.05
C ILE A 298 -8.26 -8.19 -18.34
N ARG A 299 -9.42 -7.94 -17.72
CA ARG A 299 -10.65 -8.72 -17.95
C ARG A 299 -11.07 -8.68 -19.42
N GLU A 300 -11.02 -7.51 -20.06
CA GLU A 300 -11.35 -7.35 -21.47
C GLU A 300 -10.37 -8.13 -22.36
N GLY A 301 -9.07 -8.16 -22.00
CA GLY A 301 -8.01 -8.80 -22.77
C GLY A 301 -7.91 -10.32 -22.60
N VAL A 302 -8.34 -10.89 -21.46
CA VAL A 302 -8.17 -12.33 -21.16
C VAL A 302 -8.82 -13.23 -22.20
N ASN A 303 -10.00 -12.86 -22.69
CA ASN A 303 -10.71 -13.63 -23.72
C ASN A 303 -10.08 -13.53 -25.12
N ARG A 304 -9.06 -12.68 -25.29
CA ARG A 304 -8.38 -12.41 -26.56
C ARG A 304 -6.86 -12.61 -26.48
N VAL A 305 -6.38 -13.34 -25.49
CA VAL A 305 -4.93 -13.57 -25.28
C VAL A 305 -4.27 -14.22 -26.51
N SER A 306 -5.00 -15.03 -27.26
CA SER A 306 -4.48 -15.68 -28.47
C SER A 306 -4.34 -14.73 -29.68
N THR A 307 -5.16 -13.67 -29.77
CA THR A 307 -5.20 -12.76 -30.93
C THR A 307 -4.65 -11.38 -30.60
N ALA A 308 -4.83 -10.91 -29.37
CA ALA A 308 -4.42 -9.58 -28.91
C ALA A 308 -3.86 -9.64 -27.46
N PRO A 309 -2.72 -10.32 -27.23
CA PRO A 309 -2.17 -10.58 -25.90
C PRO A 309 -1.77 -9.28 -25.16
N HIS A 310 -1.42 -8.22 -25.88
CA HIS A 310 -0.99 -6.94 -25.32
C HIS A 310 -2.04 -6.32 -24.41
N ILE A 311 -3.34 -6.52 -24.68
CA ILE A 311 -4.44 -5.96 -23.88
C ILE A 311 -4.45 -6.48 -22.44
N ALA A 312 -4.09 -7.75 -22.23
CA ALA A 312 -4.03 -8.35 -20.89
C ALA A 312 -2.62 -8.32 -20.29
N ILE A 313 -1.58 -8.58 -21.09
CA ILE A 313 -0.20 -8.72 -20.58
C ILE A 313 0.36 -7.38 -20.11
N VAL A 314 0.13 -6.30 -20.84
CA VAL A 314 0.73 -5.00 -20.49
C VAL A 314 0.19 -4.47 -19.14
N PRO A 315 -1.13 -4.34 -18.92
CA PRO A 315 -1.63 -3.91 -17.62
C PRO A 315 -1.31 -4.90 -16.51
N GLY A 316 -1.25 -6.22 -16.80
CA GLY A 316 -0.79 -7.22 -15.84
C GLY A 316 0.66 -7.02 -15.41
N ALA A 317 1.56 -6.70 -16.33
CA ALA A 317 2.94 -6.38 -16.04
C ALA A 317 3.07 -5.08 -15.22
N MET A 318 2.29 -4.03 -15.57
CA MET A 318 2.26 -2.77 -14.82
C MET A 318 1.75 -2.95 -13.39
N LEU A 319 0.70 -3.76 -13.20
CA LEU A 319 0.18 -4.12 -11.88
C LEU A 319 1.25 -4.88 -11.06
N THR A 320 1.87 -5.88 -11.67
CA THR A 320 2.93 -6.68 -11.01
C THR A 320 4.10 -5.80 -10.61
N LEU A 321 4.57 -4.94 -11.50
CA LEU A 321 5.68 -4.02 -11.22
C LEU A 321 5.32 -3.04 -10.10
N THR A 322 4.09 -2.53 -10.08
CA THR A 322 3.59 -1.61 -9.04
C THR A 322 3.56 -2.29 -7.67
N VAL A 323 2.99 -3.48 -7.59
CA VAL A 323 2.91 -4.25 -6.33
C VAL A 323 4.30 -4.64 -5.84
N LEU A 324 5.19 -5.08 -6.73
CA LEU A 324 6.58 -5.39 -6.42
C LEU A 324 7.31 -4.14 -5.89
N ALA A 325 7.17 -3.01 -6.58
CA ALA A 325 7.81 -1.76 -6.19
C ALA A 325 7.36 -1.29 -4.80
N LEU A 326 6.06 -1.33 -4.53
CA LEU A 326 5.49 -0.97 -3.23
C LEU A 326 5.94 -1.92 -2.11
N ASN A 327 5.97 -3.23 -2.35
CA ASN A 327 6.39 -4.21 -1.35
C ASN A 327 7.87 -4.05 -1.00
N VAL A 328 8.75 -3.99 -2.01
CA VAL A 328 10.21 -3.82 -1.77
C VAL A 328 10.53 -2.48 -1.12
N PHE A 329 9.86 -1.41 -1.54
CA PHE A 329 10.00 -0.10 -0.88
C PHE A 329 9.47 -0.13 0.55
N GLY A 330 8.29 -0.75 0.79
CA GLY A 330 7.68 -0.92 2.10
C GLY A 330 8.55 -1.72 3.07
N ASP A 331 9.17 -2.80 2.61
CA ASP A 331 10.13 -3.57 3.39
C ASP A 331 11.37 -2.73 3.75
N GLY A 332 11.87 -1.93 2.81
CA GLY A 332 12.95 -0.99 3.07
C GLY A 332 12.60 0.08 4.11
N VAL A 333 11.37 0.58 4.11
CA VAL A 333 10.85 1.49 5.15
C VAL A 333 10.76 0.77 6.50
N ARG A 334 10.27 -0.46 6.53
CA ARG A 334 10.21 -1.30 7.72
C ARG A 334 11.58 -1.50 8.34
N ASP A 335 12.57 -1.94 7.55
CA ASP A 335 13.94 -2.18 8.00
C ASP A 335 14.60 -0.90 8.53
N ALA A 336 14.33 0.23 7.88
CA ALA A 336 14.85 1.52 8.29
C ALA A 336 14.30 1.99 9.64
N LEU A 337 13.05 1.66 9.96
CA LEU A 337 12.35 2.06 11.18
C LEU A 337 12.45 1.03 12.31
N ASP A 338 13.00 -0.18 12.07
CA ASP A 338 13.16 -1.20 13.11
C ASP A 338 14.23 -0.78 14.14
N PRO A 339 13.83 -0.61 15.43
CA PRO A 339 14.77 -0.26 16.49
C PRO A 339 15.83 -1.35 16.77
N ARG A 340 15.51 -2.61 16.46
CA ARG A 340 16.36 -3.78 16.75
C ARG A 340 17.47 -3.99 15.71
N ALA A 341 17.40 -3.32 14.57
CA ALA A 341 18.43 -3.43 13.52
C ALA A 341 19.81 -2.87 13.92
N LYS A 342 19.97 -2.26 15.12
CA LYS A 342 21.23 -1.73 15.62
C LYS A 342 22.29 -2.80 15.93
N VAL A 343 21.90 -4.05 16.15
CA VAL A 343 22.82 -5.11 16.64
C VAL A 343 23.58 -5.83 15.52
N ARG A 344 23.22 -5.63 14.26
CA ARG A 344 23.79 -6.41 13.13
C ARG A 344 24.89 -5.72 12.30
N VAL A 345 25.28 -4.50 12.63
CA VAL A 345 26.21 -3.69 11.80
C VAL A 345 27.60 -3.48 12.44
N GLU A 346 27.84 -4.04 13.61
CA GLU A 346 29.15 -3.95 14.30
C GLU A 346 29.81 -5.33 14.47
N HIS A 347 29.98 -6.07 13.38
CA HIS A 347 30.94 -7.16 13.29
C HIS A 347 31.58 -7.21 11.91
#